data_c3c8369e3f5dd0551e3716fd143e04b6
#
_entry.id   c3c8369e3f5dd0551e3716fd143e04b6
#
_cell.length_a   1.000
_cell.length_b   1.000
_cell.length_c   1.000
_cell.angle_alpha   90.00
_cell.angle_beta   90.00
_cell.angle_gamma   90.00
#
_symmetry.space_group_name_H-M   'P 1'
#
loop_
_entity.id
_entity.type
_entity.pdbx_description
1 polymer ?
#
loop_
_entity_poly.entity_id
_entity_poly.type
_entity_poly.pdbx_seq_one_letter_code
_entity_poly.pdbx_strand_id
1 'polypeptide(L)'
;VIKQQICAFTTRHGYKFTDGKNYWTKKHLKWLKELPLEGVNKETLDSYLLSYETVSDRIDQMNKRIEEIAETDKYREAVHKLICLKSVKVLTALAVIVEIGDFTRFVKAKNFAAFLGLVAGELSSGDQNQTGITKQGNTFLRKLLVECAQSFSRASSGKSEALKKRQEGTTPEVIAYADKANERLRKRYMCLVLHNRKNHNKATVAAARELACFIWGMMTGNIHTVLA
;
A
#
# COMPACT_ATOMS: atom_id res chain seq x y z
N VAL A 1 -16.93 0.15 6.64
CA VAL A 1 -18.39 0.08 6.89
C VAL A 1 -18.68 0.31 8.37
N ILE A 2 -18.29 -0.57 9.32
CA ILE A 2 -18.62 -0.46 10.76
C ILE A 2 -18.27 0.92 11.35
N LYS A 3 -17.06 1.43 11.10
CA LYS A 3 -16.64 2.77 11.54
C LYS A 3 -17.59 3.89 11.05
N GLN A 4 -18.03 3.80 9.82
CA GLN A 4 -18.98 4.78 9.24
C GLN A 4 -20.37 4.65 9.86
N GLN A 5 -20.82 3.41 10.14
CA GLN A 5 -22.10 3.15 10.81
C GLN A 5 -22.11 3.74 12.22
N ILE A 6 -21.04 3.55 13.00
CA ILE A 6 -20.91 4.14 14.34
C ILE A 6 -20.93 5.67 14.27
N CYS A 7 -20.16 6.29 13.38
CA CYS A 7 -20.17 7.75 13.23
C CYS A 7 -21.55 8.28 12.78
N ALA A 8 -22.21 7.60 11.85
CA ALA A 8 -23.56 8.00 11.40
C ALA A 8 -24.60 7.84 12.52
N PHE A 9 -24.49 6.77 13.32
CA PHE A 9 -25.35 6.54 14.48
C PHE A 9 -25.20 7.65 15.52
N THR A 10 -23.97 7.93 15.97
CA THR A 10 -23.71 8.98 16.97
C THR A 10 -24.16 10.36 16.47
N THR A 11 -23.91 10.68 15.19
CA THR A 11 -24.34 11.96 14.59
C THR A 11 -25.88 12.10 14.58
N ARG A 12 -26.61 11.04 14.24
CA ARG A 12 -28.07 11.04 14.25
C ARG A 12 -28.68 11.29 15.66
N HIS A 13 -27.96 10.84 16.69
CA HIS A 13 -28.37 11.08 18.09
C HIS A 13 -27.77 12.39 18.66
N GLY A 14 -27.19 13.27 17.84
CA GLY A 14 -26.72 14.59 18.25
C GLY A 14 -25.33 14.57 18.90
N TYR A 15 -24.64 13.43 18.96
CA TYR A 15 -23.33 13.33 19.57
C TYR A 15 -22.21 13.54 18.54
N LYS A 16 -21.30 14.46 18.85
CA LYS A 16 -20.12 14.75 18.03
C LYS A 16 -18.87 14.75 18.90
N PHE A 17 -17.86 14.02 18.48
CA PHE A 17 -16.58 14.01 19.18
C PHE A 17 -15.82 15.31 18.94
N THR A 18 -15.55 16.06 20.00
CA THR A 18 -14.86 17.37 19.97
C THR A 18 -13.52 17.36 20.67
N ASP A 19 -13.22 16.33 21.46
CA ASP A 19 -12.07 16.21 22.33
C ASP A 19 -10.76 15.84 21.61
N GLY A 20 -10.75 15.85 20.30
CA GLY A 20 -9.56 15.54 19.50
C GLY A 20 -9.82 15.65 18.00
N LYS A 21 -8.73 15.81 17.25
CA LYS A 21 -8.78 15.91 15.78
C LYS A 21 -8.96 14.54 15.08
N ASN A 22 -8.57 13.46 15.76
CA ASN A 22 -8.52 12.12 15.16
C ASN A 22 -9.55 11.18 15.79
N TYR A 23 -10.38 10.59 14.93
CA TYR A 23 -11.28 9.50 15.28
C TYR A 23 -10.50 8.17 15.41
N TRP A 24 -11.08 7.18 16.10
CA TRP A 24 -10.56 5.80 16.24
C TRP A 24 -9.26 5.69 17.05
N THR A 25 -8.99 6.69 17.88
CA THR A 25 -7.97 6.67 18.94
C THR A 25 -8.55 6.06 20.21
N LYS A 26 -7.70 5.67 21.15
CA LYS A 26 -8.13 5.19 22.48
C LYS A 26 -9.08 6.20 23.16
N LYS A 27 -8.81 7.51 23.01
CA LYS A 27 -9.66 8.59 23.55
C LYS A 27 -11.05 8.60 22.90
N HIS A 28 -11.11 8.45 21.58
CA HIS A 28 -12.38 8.40 20.86
C HIS A 28 -13.20 7.15 21.22
N LEU A 29 -12.55 5.98 21.33
CA LEU A 29 -13.22 4.75 21.74
C LEU A 29 -13.74 4.83 23.17
N LYS A 30 -12.99 5.45 24.08
CA LYS A 30 -13.45 5.70 25.44
C LYS A 30 -14.68 6.60 25.44
N TRP A 31 -14.65 7.73 24.72
CA TRP A 31 -15.78 8.63 24.56
C TRP A 31 -17.02 7.92 24.01
N LEU A 32 -16.89 7.04 23.02
CA LEU A 32 -18.00 6.25 22.48
C LEU A 32 -18.66 5.36 23.55
N LYS A 33 -17.86 4.73 24.41
CA LYS A 33 -18.36 3.87 25.50
C LYS A 33 -19.06 4.65 26.61
N GLU A 34 -18.67 5.91 26.82
CA GLU A 34 -19.18 6.82 27.85
C GLU A 34 -20.35 7.71 27.38
N LEU A 35 -20.85 7.53 26.16
CA LEU A 35 -21.98 8.29 25.66
C LEU A 35 -23.24 8.02 26.54
N PRO A 36 -23.96 9.06 26.96
CA PRO A 36 -25.14 8.94 27.79
C PRO A 36 -26.37 8.50 26.96
N LEU A 37 -26.26 7.32 26.38
CA LEU A 37 -27.34 6.66 25.66
C LEU A 37 -27.99 5.65 26.60
N GLU A 38 -29.31 5.49 26.46
CA GLU A 38 -30.08 4.56 27.27
C GLU A 38 -30.92 3.60 26.42
N GLY A 39 -31.37 2.50 27.02
CA GLY A 39 -32.23 1.51 26.39
C GLY A 39 -31.69 0.98 25.07
N VAL A 40 -32.57 0.83 24.10
CA VAL A 40 -32.24 0.24 22.77
C VAL A 40 -31.14 1.00 22.02
N ASN A 41 -31.03 2.32 22.25
CA ASN A 41 -29.97 3.10 21.62
C ASN A 41 -28.57 2.72 22.17
N LYS A 42 -28.48 2.48 23.47
CA LYS A 42 -27.23 2.00 24.11
C LYS A 42 -26.88 0.60 23.62
N GLU A 43 -27.84 -0.31 23.63
CA GLU A 43 -27.64 -1.69 23.12
C GLU A 43 -27.19 -1.68 21.67
N THR A 44 -27.77 -0.82 20.83
CA THR A 44 -27.36 -0.69 19.41
C THR A 44 -25.91 -0.22 19.28
N LEU A 45 -25.52 0.81 20.04
CA LEU A 45 -24.12 1.28 20.01
C LEU A 45 -23.16 0.20 20.51
N ASP A 46 -23.49 -0.48 21.59
CA ASP A 46 -22.66 -1.55 22.16
C ASP A 46 -22.50 -2.72 21.17
N SER A 47 -23.55 -3.09 20.45
CA SER A 47 -23.49 -4.08 19.37
C SER A 47 -22.54 -3.65 18.23
N TYR A 48 -22.58 -2.39 17.82
CA TYR A 48 -21.63 -1.86 16.82
C TYR A 48 -20.19 -1.86 17.35
N LEU A 49 -19.97 -1.48 18.61
CA LEU A 49 -18.65 -1.46 19.23
C LEU A 49 -18.09 -2.88 19.35
N LEU A 50 -18.91 -3.85 19.78
CA LEU A 50 -18.52 -5.26 19.83
C LEU A 50 -18.10 -5.77 18.42
N SER A 51 -18.88 -5.46 17.39
CA SER A 51 -18.56 -5.81 16.01
C SER A 51 -17.23 -5.18 15.56
N TYR A 52 -16.99 -3.92 15.94
CA TYR A 52 -15.73 -3.23 15.64
C TYR A 52 -14.54 -3.91 16.34
N GLU A 53 -14.65 -4.22 17.62
CA GLU A 53 -13.61 -4.89 18.40
C GLU A 53 -13.31 -6.29 17.83
N THR A 54 -14.33 -7.10 17.58
CA THR A 54 -14.17 -8.44 17.00
C THR A 54 -13.44 -8.42 15.67
N VAL A 55 -13.81 -7.50 14.76
CA VAL A 55 -13.12 -7.38 13.47
C VAL A 55 -11.70 -6.85 13.62
N SER A 56 -11.46 -5.92 14.56
CA SER A 56 -10.12 -5.40 14.83
C SER A 56 -9.19 -6.49 15.36
N ASP A 57 -9.63 -7.28 16.33
CA ASP A 57 -8.86 -8.38 16.90
C ASP A 57 -8.53 -9.45 15.82
N ARG A 58 -9.50 -9.74 14.95
CA ARG A 58 -9.28 -10.67 13.84
C ARG A 58 -8.25 -10.15 12.85
N ILE A 59 -8.26 -8.84 12.54
CA ILE A 59 -7.24 -8.21 11.68
C ILE A 59 -5.87 -8.34 12.32
N ASP A 60 -5.75 -8.08 13.62
CA ASP A 60 -4.48 -8.17 14.35
C ASP A 60 -3.94 -9.60 14.40
N GLN A 61 -4.81 -10.60 14.61
CA GLN A 61 -4.46 -12.02 14.55
C GLN A 61 -3.97 -12.42 13.14
N MET A 62 -4.66 -11.96 12.09
CA MET A 62 -4.26 -12.23 10.70
C MET A 62 -2.93 -11.56 10.36
N ASN A 63 -2.69 -10.32 10.82
CA ASN A 63 -1.42 -9.64 10.60
C ASN A 63 -0.26 -10.39 11.25
N LYS A 64 -0.42 -10.85 12.49
CA LYS A 64 0.58 -11.71 13.15
C LYS A 64 0.85 -12.99 12.36
N ARG A 65 -0.22 -13.64 11.88
CA ARG A 65 -0.06 -14.87 11.09
C ARG A 65 0.66 -14.62 9.76
N ILE A 66 0.40 -13.48 9.10
CA ILE A 66 1.10 -13.07 7.89
C ILE A 66 2.59 -12.85 8.18
N GLU A 67 2.95 -12.21 9.28
CA GLU A 67 4.33 -12.01 9.71
C GLU A 67 5.04 -13.36 9.98
N GLU A 68 4.39 -14.29 10.67
CA GLU A 68 4.92 -15.65 10.89
C GLU A 68 5.16 -16.40 9.56
N ILE A 69 4.20 -16.34 8.62
CA ILE A 69 4.34 -16.98 7.30
C ILE A 69 5.49 -16.35 6.52
N ALA A 70 5.63 -15.03 6.57
CA ALA A 70 6.69 -14.31 5.90
C ALA A 70 8.10 -14.71 6.38
N GLU A 71 8.24 -15.15 7.63
CA GLU A 71 9.50 -15.60 8.21
C GLU A 71 9.78 -17.10 8.00
N THR A 72 8.90 -17.83 7.32
CA THR A 72 9.17 -19.22 6.95
C THR A 72 10.27 -19.30 5.88
N ASP A 73 11.02 -20.42 5.83
CA ASP A 73 12.12 -20.62 4.89
C ASP A 73 11.71 -20.39 3.43
N LYS A 74 10.45 -20.71 3.11
CA LYS A 74 9.90 -20.54 1.77
C LYS A 74 9.82 -19.08 1.32
N TYR A 75 9.56 -18.16 2.23
CA TYR A 75 9.21 -16.77 1.89
C TYR A 75 10.20 -15.74 2.42
N ARG A 76 10.94 -16.05 3.47
CA ARG A 76 11.83 -15.13 4.20
C ARG A 76 12.73 -14.34 3.27
N GLU A 77 13.52 -15.03 2.44
CA GLU A 77 14.51 -14.36 1.57
C GLU A 77 13.82 -13.37 0.61
N ALA A 78 12.74 -13.81 -0.04
CA ALA A 78 12.01 -13.01 -1.01
C ALA A 78 11.32 -11.80 -0.35
N VAL A 79 10.72 -12.00 0.83
CA VAL A 79 10.08 -10.93 1.61
C VAL A 79 11.12 -9.91 2.07
N HIS A 80 12.25 -10.36 2.64
CA HIS A 80 13.31 -9.47 3.12
C HIS A 80 13.90 -8.62 1.99
N LYS A 81 14.06 -9.16 0.79
CA LYS A 81 14.44 -8.38 -0.39
C LYS A 81 13.42 -7.27 -0.67
N LEU A 82 12.14 -7.61 -0.75
CA LEU A 82 11.09 -6.64 -1.14
C LEU A 82 10.83 -5.56 -0.09
N ILE A 83 10.93 -5.85 1.21
CA ILE A 83 10.73 -4.86 2.26
C ILE A 83 11.87 -3.83 2.37
N CYS A 84 12.98 -4.02 1.64
CA CYS A 84 14.01 -3.00 1.45
C CYS A 84 13.48 -1.78 0.65
N LEU A 85 12.44 -1.97 -0.14
CA LEU A 85 11.73 -0.87 -0.80
C LEU A 85 10.89 -0.10 0.23
N LYS A 86 11.09 1.22 0.32
CA LYS A 86 10.48 2.10 1.34
C LYS A 86 8.97 1.91 1.49
N SER A 87 8.28 1.75 0.36
CA SER A 87 6.82 1.67 0.28
C SER A 87 6.26 0.26 0.49
N VAL A 88 7.09 -0.77 0.41
CA VAL A 88 6.66 -2.17 0.51
C VAL A 88 6.84 -2.65 1.95
N LYS A 89 5.76 -3.16 2.54
CA LYS A 89 5.76 -3.79 3.87
C LYS A 89 5.51 -5.30 3.73
N VAL A 90 5.67 -6.04 4.82
CA VAL A 90 5.56 -7.51 4.86
C VAL A 90 4.29 -8.01 4.17
N LEU A 91 3.12 -7.47 4.51
CA LEU A 91 1.85 -7.86 3.89
C LEU A 91 1.89 -7.70 2.35
N THR A 92 2.37 -6.55 1.87
CA THR A 92 2.45 -6.31 0.42
C THR A 92 3.48 -7.21 -0.24
N ALA A 93 4.65 -7.40 0.39
CA ALA A 93 5.70 -8.27 -0.13
C ALA A 93 5.19 -9.71 -0.27
N LEU A 94 4.61 -10.26 0.80
CA LEU A 94 4.07 -11.61 0.79
C LEU A 94 2.92 -11.77 -0.22
N ALA A 95 2.00 -10.79 -0.29
CA ALA A 95 0.91 -10.81 -1.27
C ALA A 95 1.42 -10.84 -2.71
N VAL A 96 2.43 -10.03 -3.03
CA VAL A 96 3.06 -10.02 -4.37
C VAL A 96 3.74 -11.35 -4.67
N ILE A 97 4.46 -11.94 -3.71
CA ILE A 97 5.17 -13.21 -3.89
C ILE A 97 4.17 -14.36 -4.12
N VAL A 98 3.15 -14.46 -3.28
CA VAL A 98 2.17 -15.55 -3.33
C VAL A 98 1.30 -15.47 -4.59
N GLU A 99 0.85 -14.27 -4.95
CA GLU A 99 -0.04 -14.07 -6.10
C GLU A 99 0.69 -14.28 -7.45
N ILE A 100 1.97 -13.95 -7.50
CA ILE A 100 2.78 -14.10 -8.72
C ILE A 100 3.36 -15.51 -8.85
N GLY A 101 3.84 -16.09 -7.76
CA GLY A 101 4.55 -17.36 -7.73
C GLY A 101 5.90 -17.27 -8.44
N ASP A 102 5.91 -17.44 -9.76
CA ASP A 102 7.11 -17.38 -10.58
C ASP A 102 7.22 -16.07 -11.37
N PHE A 103 8.25 -15.26 -11.04
CA PHE A 103 8.53 -13.99 -11.72
C PHE A 103 9.27 -14.17 -13.05
N THR A 104 9.92 -15.33 -13.27
CA THR A 104 10.69 -15.61 -14.50
C THR A 104 9.80 -15.76 -15.72
N ARG A 105 8.51 -16.05 -15.53
CA ARG A 105 7.50 -16.07 -16.60
C ARG A 105 7.35 -14.73 -17.33
N PHE A 106 7.81 -13.64 -16.72
CA PHE A 106 7.82 -12.33 -17.36
C PHE A 106 9.21 -12.03 -17.91
N VAL A 107 9.38 -12.09 -19.21
CA VAL A 107 10.67 -11.89 -19.89
C VAL A 107 11.27 -10.51 -19.62
N LYS A 108 10.44 -9.48 -19.41
CA LYS A 108 10.86 -8.09 -19.15
C LYS A 108 9.97 -7.45 -18.10
N ALA A 109 10.52 -6.50 -17.35
CA ALA A 109 9.78 -5.72 -16.35
C ALA A 109 8.49 -5.09 -16.89
N LYS A 110 8.49 -4.65 -18.16
CA LYS A 110 7.29 -4.10 -18.83
C LYS A 110 6.15 -5.12 -18.96
N ASN A 111 6.47 -6.40 -19.10
CA ASN A 111 5.49 -7.47 -19.21
C ASN A 111 4.81 -7.70 -17.84
N PHE A 112 5.58 -7.61 -16.75
CA PHE A 112 5.02 -7.65 -15.40
C PHE A 112 4.11 -6.43 -15.13
N ALA A 113 4.54 -5.23 -15.51
CA ALA A 113 3.70 -4.02 -15.40
C ALA A 113 2.41 -4.13 -16.24
N ALA A 114 2.47 -4.77 -17.41
CA ALA A 114 1.30 -5.03 -18.26
C ALA A 114 0.34 -6.04 -17.59
N PHE A 115 0.87 -7.12 -17.00
CA PHE A 115 0.08 -8.08 -16.24
C PHE A 115 -0.70 -7.43 -15.08
N LEU A 116 -0.15 -6.38 -14.49
CA LEU A 116 -0.82 -5.59 -13.45
C LEU A 116 -1.82 -4.56 -14.01
N GLY A 117 -1.87 -4.38 -15.34
CA GLY A 117 -2.68 -3.36 -15.99
C GLY A 117 -2.23 -1.93 -15.69
N LEU A 118 -0.93 -1.73 -15.43
CA LEU A 118 -0.31 -0.43 -15.14
C LEU A 118 0.35 0.21 -16.37
N VAL A 119 0.16 -0.38 -17.56
CA VAL A 119 0.63 0.20 -18.83
C VAL A 119 -0.41 1.14 -19.42
N ALA A 120 0.05 2.09 -20.25
CA ALA A 120 -0.86 2.97 -20.96
C ALA A 120 -1.78 2.15 -21.88
N GLY A 121 -3.07 2.43 -21.82
CA GLY A 121 -4.04 1.94 -22.78
C GLY A 121 -4.23 3.02 -23.83
N GLU A 122 -4.06 2.67 -25.09
CA GLU A 122 -4.42 3.54 -26.21
C GLU A 122 -5.85 3.22 -26.61
N LEU A 123 -6.74 4.17 -26.41
CA LEU A 123 -8.07 4.20 -27.00
C LEU A 123 -8.09 5.46 -27.87
N SER A 124 -7.55 5.34 -29.05
CA SER A 124 -7.63 6.39 -30.07
C SER A 124 -8.74 6.04 -31.04
N SER A 125 -9.83 6.80 -31.05
CA SER A 125 -10.80 6.82 -32.10
C SER A 125 -10.93 8.26 -32.59
N GLY A 126 -10.41 8.56 -33.79
CA GLY A 126 -10.40 9.91 -34.40
C GLY A 126 -9.53 10.89 -33.57
N ASP A 127 -9.99 12.14 -33.45
CA ASP A 127 -9.25 13.23 -32.78
C ASP A 127 -9.22 13.16 -31.25
N GLN A 128 -9.82 12.16 -30.62
CA GLN A 128 -9.84 12.01 -29.16
C GLN A 128 -8.86 10.96 -28.67
N ASN A 129 -7.72 11.41 -28.15
CA ASN A 129 -6.75 10.59 -27.43
C ASN A 129 -7.12 10.45 -25.96
N GLN A 130 -7.86 9.41 -25.60
CA GLN A 130 -8.05 9.05 -24.19
C GLN A 130 -6.87 8.21 -23.69
N THR A 131 -5.96 8.82 -22.95
CA THR A 131 -4.81 8.16 -22.34
C THR A 131 -5.10 7.80 -20.89
N GLY A 132 -5.33 6.53 -20.62
CA GLY A 132 -5.41 5.94 -19.28
C GLY A 132 -4.51 4.73 -19.17
N ILE A 133 -4.55 4.04 -18.03
CA ILE A 133 -3.99 2.69 -17.90
C ILE A 133 -5.01 1.67 -18.37
N THR A 134 -4.55 0.52 -18.89
CA THR A 134 -5.42 -0.54 -19.42
C THR A 134 -6.38 -1.08 -18.36
N LYS A 135 -5.98 -1.10 -17.08
CA LYS A 135 -6.72 -1.69 -15.95
C LYS A 135 -7.05 -3.18 -16.13
N GLN A 136 -6.61 -3.80 -17.22
CA GLN A 136 -6.70 -5.24 -17.47
C GLN A 136 -5.64 -5.96 -16.63
N GLY A 137 -5.96 -7.17 -16.14
CA GLY A 137 -5.04 -7.98 -15.35
C GLY A 137 -5.28 -7.91 -13.83
N ASN A 138 -4.27 -8.19 -13.03
CA ASN A 138 -4.42 -8.38 -11.58
C ASN A 138 -4.79 -7.09 -10.84
N THR A 139 -6.08 -6.94 -10.56
CA THR A 139 -6.64 -5.76 -9.89
C THR A 139 -6.19 -5.66 -8.43
N PHE A 140 -6.03 -6.79 -7.75
CA PHE A 140 -5.62 -6.83 -6.34
C PHE A 140 -4.21 -6.27 -6.17
N LEU A 141 -3.24 -6.82 -6.90
CA LEU A 141 -1.85 -6.34 -6.85
C LEU A 141 -1.72 -4.90 -7.36
N ARG A 142 -2.45 -4.54 -8.41
CA ARG A 142 -2.47 -3.15 -8.88
C ARG A 142 -2.89 -2.17 -7.78
N LYS A 143 -3.96 -2.47 -7.02
CA LYS A 143 -4.40 -1.62 -5.90
C LYS A 143 -3.32 -1.52 -4.83
N LEU A 144 -2.74 -2.64 -4.40
CA LEU A 144 -1.66 -2.65 -3.40
C LEU A 144 -0.46 -1.80 -3.82
N LEU A 145 0.00 -1.94 -5.07
CA LEU A 145 1.15 -1.17 -5.55
C LEU A 145 0.84 0.32 -5.71
N VAL A 146 -0.39 0.68 -6.08
CA VAL A 146 -0.81 2.09 -6.12
C VAL A 146 -0.86 2.67 -4.70
N GLU A 147 -1.35 1.94 -3.71
CA GLU A 147 -1.33 2.36 -2.31
C GLU A 147 0.11 2.54 -1.79
N CYS A 148 1.00 1.60 -2.11
CA CYS A 148 2.43 1.74 -1.81
C CYS A 148 3.00 3.02 -2.41
N ALA A 149 2.69 3.31 -3.68
CA ALA A 149 3.21 4.47 -4.39
C ALA A 149 2.71 5.81 -3.83
N GLN A 150 1.59 5.85 -3.11
CA GLN A 150 1.13 7.06 -2.42
C GLN A 150 2.15 7.58 -1.39
N SER A 151 2.99 6.69 -0.84
CA SER A 151 4.03 7.09 0.13
C SER A 151 5.08 8.04 -0.46
N PHE A 152 5.26 8.05 -1.78
CA PHE A 152 6.21 8.94 -2.46
C PHE A 152 5.75 10.40 -2.52
N SER A 153 4.47 10.68 -2.26
CA SER A 153 3.94 12.04 -2.12
C SER A 153 4.44 12.73 -0.85
N ARG A 154 4.84 11.96 0.17
CA ARG A 154 5.28 12.51 1.46
C ARG A 154 6.72 12.99 1.37
N ALA A 155 6.97 14.19 1.89
CA ALA A 155 8.19 14.97 1.67
C ALA A 155 9.46 14.47 2.38
N SER A 156 9.48 13.35 3.10
CA SER A 156 10.69 12.91 3.79
C SER A 156 11.77 12.46 2.79
N SER A 157 12.86 13.22 2.73
CA SER A 157 14.10 12.83 2.06
C SER A 157 14.93 11.96 3.00
N GLY A 158 15.42 10.83 2.50
CA GLY A 158 16.33 9.97 3.26
C GLY A 158 15.64 8.73 3.83
N LYS A 159 16.49 7.87 4.42
CA LYS A 159 16.08 6.64 5.08
C LYS A 159 15.58 6.94 6.50
N SER A 160 14.40 6.45 6.82
CA SER A 160 13.95 6.40 8.22
C SER A 160 14.65 5.25 8.96
N GLU A 161 14.76 5.35 10.29
CA GLU A 161 15.30 4.28 11.12
C GLU A 161 14.51 2.97 10.92
N ALA A 162 13.20 3.05 10.76
CA ALA A 162 12.37 1.89 10.44
C ALA A 162 12.72 1.23 9.10
N LEU A 163 13.19 1.99 8.10
CA LEU A 163 13.66 1.41 6.84
C LEU A 163 15.05 0.79 7.00
N LYS A 164 15.95 1.45 7.72
CA LYS A 164 17.28 0.89 8.01
C LYS A 164 17.16 -0.46 8.71
N LYS A 165 16.34 -0.54 9.75
CA LYS A 165 16.06 -1.79 10.48
C LYS A 165 15.51 -2.91 9.58
N ARG A 166 14.64 -2.58 8.60
CA ARG A 166 14.13 -3.58 7.66
C ARG A 166 15.16 -4.06 6.63
N GLN A 167 16.21 -3.28 6.41
CA GLN A 167 17.31 -3.62 5.50
C GLN A 167 18.42 -4.41 6.18
N GLU A 168 18.42 -4.50 7.52
CA GLU A 168 19.39 -5.29 8.28
C GLU A 168 19.34 -6.76 7.85
N GLY A 169 20.52 -7.38 7.70
CA GLY A 169 20.64 -8.78 7.28
C GLY A 169 20.45 -9.05 5.77
N THR A 170 20.12 -8.03 4.98
CA THR A 170 20.01 -8.14 3.52
C THR A 170 21.36 -7.79 2.87
N THR A 171 21.65 -8.36 1.70
CA THR A 171 22.92 -8.13 1.00
C THR A 171 23.09 -6.67 0.59
N PRO A 172 24.31 -6.11 0.62
CA PRO A 172 24.57 -4.70 0.27
C PRO A 172 24.07 -4.32 -1.13
N GLU A 173 24.14 -5.25 -2.09
CA GLU A 173 23.70 -5.03 -3.47
C GLU A 173 22.19 -4.81 -3.56
N VAL A 174 21.40 -5.63 -2.85
CA VAL A 174 19.93 -5.47 -2.78
C VAL A 174 19.56 -4.18 -2.08
N ILE A 175 20.28 -3.81 -1.02
CA ILE A 175 20.05 -2.54 -0.31
C ILE A 175 20.35 -1.36 -1.25
N ALA A 176 21.48 -1.36 -1.95
CA ALA A 176 21.84 -0.31 -2.89
C ALA A 176 20.82 -0.18 -4.02
N TYR A 177 20.35 -1.30 -4.57
CA TYR A 177 19.29 -1.31 -5.57
C TYR A 177 17.98 -0.72 -5.04
N ALA A 178 17.56 -1.13 -3.84
CA ALA A 178 16.35 -0.59 -3.21
C ALA A 178 16.44 0.91 -2.92
N ASP A 179 17.59 1.39 -2.47
CA ASP A 179 17.81 2.81 -2.19
C ASP A 179 17.73 3.65 -3.47
N LYS A 180 18.39 3.20 -4.52
CA LYS A 180 18.34 3.84 -5.84
C LYS A 180 16.90 3.85 -6.39
N ALA A 181 16.17 2.74 -6.22
CA ALA A 181 14.76 2.65 -6.57
C ALA A 181 13.92 3.68 -5.79
N ASN A 182 14.08 3.74 -4.47
CA ASN A 182 13.34 4.66 -3.60
C ASN A 182 13.59 6.13 -3.98
N GLU A 183 14.84 6.49 -4.27
CA GLU A 183 15.20 7.84 -4.71
C GLU A 183 14.60 8.17 -6.08
N ARG A 184 14.73 7.26 -7.05
CA ARG A 184 14.23 7.44 -8.40
C ARG A 184 12.69 7.57 -8.41
N LEU A 185 11.98 6.70 -7.70
CA LEU A 185 10.52 6.74 -7.60
C LEU A 185 10.03 8.07 -7.02
N ARG A 186 10.71 8.56 -6.00
CA ARG A 186 10.40 9.88 -5.42
C ARG A 186 10.68 11.01 -6.41
N LYS A 187 11.87 11.04 -7.01
CA LYS A 187 12.22 12.06 -8.04
C LYS A 187 11.20 12.05 -9.17
N ARG A 188 10.83 10.87 -9.66
CA ARG A 188 9.83 10.72 -10.73
C ARG A 188 8.47 11.26 -10.32
N TYR A 189 8.00 10.92 -9.13
CA TYR A 189 6.73 11.41 -8.60
C TYR A 189 6.74 12.95 -8.51
N MET A 190 7.76 13.51 -7.88
CA MET A 190 7.88 14.97 -7.70
C MET A 190 8.00 15.72 -9.04
N CYS A 191 8.77 15.19 -9.98
CA CYS A 191 8.87 15.75 -11.32
C CYS A 191 7.50 15.81 -12.02
N LEU A 192 6.72 14.73 -11.95
CA LEU A 192 5.38 14.68 -12.57
C LEU A 192 4.41 15.68 -11.95
N VAL A 193 4.47 15.87 -10.63
CA VAL A 193 3.54 16.78 -9.92
C VAL A 193 3.99 18.24 -10.05
N LEU A 194 5.26 18.53 -9.78
CA LEU A 194 5.75 19.91 -9.69
C LEU A 194 6.07 20.51 -11.05
N HIS A 195 6.79 19.78 -11.91
CA HIS A 195 7.21 20.34 -13.21
C HIS A 195 6.17 20.09 -14.29
N ASN A 196 5.63 18.87 -14.38
CA ASN A 196 4.69 18.53 -15.44
C ASN A 196 3.24 18.81 -15.07
N ARG A 197 2.98 19.37 -13.88
CA ARG A 197 1.63 19.71 -13.36
C ARG A 197 0.61 18.57 -13.54
N LYS A 198 1.07 17.33 -13.48
CA LYS A 198 0.18 16.17 -13.58
C LYS A 198 -0.64 16.03 -12.31
N ASN A 199 -1.88 15.55 -12.46
CA ASN A 199 -2.72 15.20 -11.32
C ASN A 199 -1.99 14.16 -10.43
N HIS A 200 -2.09 14.32 -9.11
CA HIS A 200 -1.55 13.44 -8.09
C HIS A 200 -1.81 11.94 -8.40
N ASN A 201 -3.03 11.58 -8.77
CA ASN A 201 -3.38 10.20 -9.07
C ASN A 201 -2.62 9.66 -10.29
N LYS A 202 -2.42 10.48 -11.34
CA LYS A 202 -1.62 10.09 -12.51
C LYS A 202 -0.15 9.89 -12.14
N ALA A 203 0.41 10.76 -11.29
CA ALA A 203 1.79 10.62 -10.80
C ALA A 203 1.96 9.37 -9.91
N THR A 204 0.99 9.09 -9.04
CA THR A 204 0.98 7.88 -8.19
C THR A 204 0.95 6.60 -9.03
N VAL A 205 0.10 6.54 -10.05
CA VAL A 205 0.02 5.37 -10.95
C VAL A 205 1.31 5.19 -11.74
N ALA A 206 1.93 6.28 -12.21
CA ALA A 206 3.22 6.21 -12.89
C ALA A 206 4.34 5.68 -11.96
N ALA A 207 4.35 6.14 -10.70
CA ALA A 207 5.28 5.61 -9.69
C ALA A 207 5.00 4.14 -9.36
N ALA A 208 3.72 3.73 -9.28
CA ALA A 208 3.34 2.33 -9.05
C ALA A 208 3.80 1.41 -10.19
N ARG A 209 3.70 1.86 -11.46
CA ARG A 209 4.24 1.13 -12.60
C ARG A 209 5.75 0.93 -12.49
N GLU A 210 6.47 1.97 -12.14
CA GLU A 210 7.93 1.90 -12.01
C GLU A 210 8.32 1.06 -10.79
N LEU A 211 7.58 1.14 -9.67
CA LEU A 211 7.74 0.26 -8.51
C LEU A 211 7.59 -1.22 -8.89
N ALA A 212 6.59 -1.55 -9.71
CA ALA A 212 6.43 -2.91 -10.23
C ALA A 212 7.67 -3.38 -11.00
N CYS A 213 8.26 -2.52 -11.82
CA CYS A 213 9.50 -2.85 -12.54
C CYS A 213 10.68 -3.13 -11.60
N PHE A 214 10.81 -2.35 -10.51
CA PHE A 214 11.84 -2.59 -9.50
C PHE A 214 11.61 -3.88 -8.73
N ILE A 215 10.36 -4.20 -8.37
CA ILE A 215 10.00 -5.48 -7.75
C ILE A 215 10.38 -6.64 -8.67
N TRP A 216 10.03 -6.58 -9.94
CA TRP A 216 10.41 -7.60 -10.92
C TRP A 216 11.94 -7.77 -11.01
N GLY A 217 12.68 -6.68 -11.14
CA GLY A 217 14.15 -6.72 -11.20
C GLY A 217 14.77 -7.37 -9.96
N MET A 218 14.27 -7.05 -8.78
CA MET A 218 14.72 -7.61 -7.50
C MET A 218 14.43 -9.11 -7.40
N MET A 219 13.24 -9.55 -7.84
CA MET A 219 12.81 -10.95 -7.75
C MET A 219 13.45 -11.86 -8.82
N THR A 220 13.90 -11.30 -9.94
CA THR A 220 14.56 -12.05 -11.02
C THR A 220 16.10 -11.94 -11.00
N GLY A 221 16.67 -11.24 -10.01
CA GLY A 221 18.11 -10.98 -9.94
C GLY A 221 18.61 -9.93 -10.95
N ASN A 222 17.73 -9.32 -11.75
CA ASN A 222 18.09 -8.30 -12.73
C ASN A 222 18.32 -6.93 -12.07
N ILE A 223 19.09 -6.89 -10.98
CA ILE A 223 19.34 -5.67 -10.20
C ILE A 223 20.33 -4.71 -10.88
N HIS A 224 21.09 -5.19 -11.87
CA HIS A 224 22.06 -4.38 -12.60
C HIS A 224 21.49 -3.71 -13.85
N THR A 225 20.47 -4.29 -14.48
CA THR A 225 19.94 -3.88 -15.80
C THR A 225 18.86 -2.80 -15.78
N VAL A 226 18.17 -2.59 -14.65
CA VAL A 226 17.06 -1.62 -14.54
C VAL A 226 17.55 -0.20 -14.28
N LEU A 227 18.86 -0.02 -14.23
CA LEU A 227 19.52 1.22 -13.78
C LEU A 227 20.26 1.96 -14.91
N ALA A 228 20.19 1.45 -16.13
CA ALA A 228 20.70 2.09 -17.34
C ALA A 228 19.62 2.96 -18.00
#